data_ff7babf90ed5c9f55a78215a45c3d0a7
#
_entry.id   ff7babf90ed5c9f55a78215a45c3d0a7
#
_cell.length_a   1.000
_cell.length_b   1.000
_cell.length_c   1.000
_cell.angle_alpha   90.00
_cell.angle_beta   90.00
_cell.angle_gamma   90.00
#
_symmetry.space_group_name_H-M   'P 1'
#
loop_
_entity.id
_entity.type
_entity.pdbx_description
1 polymer ?
#
loop_
_entity_poly.entity_id
_entity_poly.type
_entity_poly.pdbx_seq_one_letter_code
_entity_poly.pdbx_strand_id
1 'polypeptide(L)'
;MDTVKIAVIGLGYVGLPLARLFSTKYKTIGFDMSQVRVDTLMAGHDATLEVADDLLQSALNNGFKCTTDIEDIRDCNFYVVAVPTPVDQNHNPDLSPLYGASTTVGQVISKGDIVVYESTVYPGVTEDECIPVVEKVSGLKFNVDFFAGYSLERINPGDKQHTVERIKKVTSGSTLEVGKKVNEVYASVITAGTHLAPTMKVAEAAKVIENSQRDINIAFVNELSKIFTRMGIDTHDVLEAASTKWNFLPFKPGLVGGHCIGVDPYYLAQCAQSYGYNPEIILAGRRMNDGMGEYVANQVVKLMLKKGIQVLNSNILILGFTFKENCPDVRNTKVIDIYKALQGYNLNITVYDPWANPEVVKREYEVEVINELPQARFDAVVLAVAHDAFNCIDEKRLLKEKSILYDVKGFFSKELVDGRL
;
A
#
# COMPACT_ATOMS: atom_id res chain seq x y z
N MET A 1 37.87 1.40 8.84
CA MET A 1 36.53 1.50 8.28
C MET A 1 35.74 2.42 9.19
N ASP A 2 35.27 3.53 8.70
CA ASP A 2 34.46 4.42 9.51
C ASP A 2 33.19 3.68 9.93
N THR A 3 32.82 3.82 11.20
CA THR A 3 31.66 3.14 11.77
C THR A 3 30.40 3.67 11.07
N VAL A 4 29.59 2.79 10.47
CA VAL A 4 28.36 3.16 9.81
C VAL A 4 27.39 3.76 10.85
N LYS A 5 26.92 4.99 10.58
CA LYS A 5 25.89 5.68 11.34
C LYS A 5 24.73 5.98 10.39
N ILE A 6 23.54 5.56 10.76
CA ILE A 6 22.39 5.55 9.86
C ILE A 6 21.39 6.66 10.24
N ALA A 7 20.96 7.43 9.25
CA ALA A 7 19.78 8.28 9.35
C ALA A 7 18.67 7.70 8.48
N VAL A 8 17.48 7.48 9.04
CA VAL A 8 16.29 7.06 8.28
C VAL A 8 15.33 8.22 8.17
N ILE A 9 15.03 8.66 6.96
CA ILE A 9 14.21 9.83 6.64
C ILE A 9 12.83 9.36 6.21
N GLY A 10 11.81 9.74 6.99
CA GLY A 10 10.46 9.24 6.91
C GLY A 10 10.25 8.03 7.83
N LEU A 11 9.44 8.21 8.88
CA LEU A 11 9.16 7.20 9.91
C LEU A 11 7.75 6.63 9.81
N GLY A 12 7.29 6.38 8.58
CA GLY A 12 6.01 5.73 8.29
C GLY A 12 6.09 4.19 8.36
N TYR A 13 5.19 3.53 7.61
CA TYR A 13 5.04 2.06 7.53
C TYR A 13 6.32 1.30 7.11
N VAL A 14 7.21 1.96 6.38
CA VAL A 14 8.47 1.39 5.87
C VAL A 14 9.64 1.82 6.73
N GLY A 15 9.79 3.12 6.94
CA GLY A 15 10.99 3.68 7.55
C GLY A 15 11.12 3.34 9.03
N LEU A 16 10.04 3.33 9.81
CA LEU A 16 10.12 3.02 11.25
C LEU A 16 10.54 1.57 11.51
N PRO A 17 9.91 0.52 10.90
CA PRO A 17 10.37 -0.86 11.07
C PRO A 17 11.83 -1.05 10.69
N LEU A 18 12.26 -0.42 9.59
CA LEU A 18 13.64 -0.51 9.12
C LEU A 18 14.63 0.22 10.05
N ALA A 19 14.27 1.43 10.53
CA ALA A 19 15.07 2.20 11.48
C ALA A 19 15.25 1.43 12.81
N ARG A 20 14.17 0.85 13.33
CA ARG A 20 14.21 -0.02 14.51
C ARG A 20 15.13 -1.22 14.28
N LEU A 21 15.05 -1.82 13.09
CA LEU A 21 15.88 -2.99 12.78
C LEU A 21 17.37 -2.61 12.68
N PHE A 22 17.70 -1.52 11.99
CA PHE A 22 19.07 -1.01 11.94
C PHE A 22 19.62 -0.64 13.33
N SER A 23 18.79 -0.10 14.22
CA SER A 23 19.22 0.28 15.57
C SER A 23 19.69 -0.89 16.43
N THR A 24 19.41 -2.14 16.02
CA THR A 24 19.95 -3.34 16.68
C THR A 24 21.45 -3.54 16.47
N LYS A 25 22.03 -2.90 15.45
CA LYS A 25 23.45 -3.07 15.08
C LYS A 25 24.23 -1.79 14.84
N TYR A 26 23.52 -0.70 14.51
CA TYR A 26 24.14 0.56 14.14
C TYR A 26 23.58 1.70 15.00
N LYS A 27 24.39 2.74 15.21
CA LYS A 27 23.85 4.00 15.70
C LYS A 27 22.85 4.52 14.65
N THR A 28 21.57 4.57 15.01
CA THR A 28 20.49 4.89 14.08
C THR A 28 19.67 6.04 14.63
N ILE A 29 19.38 7.03 13.79
CA ILE A 29 18.51 8.17 14.07
C ILE A 29 17.37 8.17 13.04
N GLY A 30 16.15 8.24 13.51
CA GLY A 30 14.98 8.43 12.67
C GLY A 30 14.66 9.91 12.55
N PHE A 31 14.50 10.40 11.33
CA PHE A 31 14.08 11.77 11.05
C PHE A 31 12.69 11.77 10.42
N ASP A 32 11.79 12.61 10.93
CA ASP A 32 10.48 12.83 10.33
C ASP A 32 10.12 14.32 10.45
N MET A 33 9.45 14.87 9.44
CA MET A 33 9.01 16.27 9.43
C MET A 33 7.85 16.53 10.42
N SER A 34 7.11 15.49 10.81
CA SER A 34 5.97 15.59 11.71
C SER A 34 6.39 15.53 13.16
N GLN A 35 6.31 16.66 13.89
CA GLN A 35 6.58 16.70 15.32
C GLN A 35 5.66 15.74 16.09
N VAL A 36 4.37 15.68 15.72
CA VAL A 36 3.42 14.77 16.33
C VAL A 36 3.86 13.30 16.19
N ARG A 37 4.38 12.95 15.01
CA ARG A 37 4.91 11.59 14.76
C ARG A 37 6.10 11.30 15.67
N VAL A 38 7.06 12.22 15.71
CA VAL A 38 8.26 12.09 16.53
C VAL A 38 7.90 11.99 18.02
N ASP A 39 7.03 12.86 18.53
CA ASP A 39 6.61 12.85 19.92
C ASP A 39 5.93 11.53 20.32
N THR A 40 5.05 11.01 19.46
CA THR A 40 4.36 9.75 19.68
C THR A 40 5.35 8.56 19.70
N LEU A 41 6.31 8.54 18.78
CA LEU A 41 7.34 7.51 18.73
C LEU A 41 8.29 7.59 19.94
N MET A 42 8.69 8.78 20.34
CA MET A 42 9.54 8.97 21.53
C MET A 42 8.82 8.64 22.84
N ALA A 43 7.48 8.70 22.86
CA ALA A 43 6.67 8.17 23.94
C ALA A 43 6.54 6.63 23.92
N GLY A 44 7.09 5.95 22.92
CA GLY A 44 7.11 4.49 22.80
C GLY A 44 5.88 3.90 22.13
N HIS A 45 5.11 4.69 21.37
CA HIS A 45 3.90 4.24 20.68
C HIS A 45 3.97 4.46 19.16
N ASP A 46 3.62 3.43 18.40
CA ASP A 46 3.53 3.49 16.94
C ASP A 46 2.07 3.50 16.47
N ALA A 47 1.57 4.67 16.08
CA ALA A 47 0.21 4.83 15.55
C ALA A 47 -0.06 4.05 14.26
N THR A 48 0.98 3.58 13.55
CA THR A 48 0.83 2.74 12.35
C THR A 48 0.69 1.24 12.70
N LEU A 49 0.94 0.86 13.94
CA LEU A 49 0.90 -0.51 14.47
C LEU A 49 1.85 -1.51 13.76
N GLU A 50 2.87 -0.99 13.06
CA GLU A 50 3.89 -1.80 12.37
C GLU A 50 5.00 -2.27 13.33
N VAL A 51 5.31 -1.46 14.32
CA VAL A 51 6.27 -1.80 15.38
C VAL A 51 5.54 -1.88 16.70
N ALA A 52 5.59 -3.04 17.36
CA ALA A 52 4.99 -3.22 18.66
C ALA A 52 5.66 -2.32 19.70
N ASP A 53 4.87 -1.79 20.65
CA ASP A 53 5.33 -0.79 21.62
C ASP A 53 6.52 -1.29 22.48
N ASP A 54 6.55 -2.57 22.82
CA ASP A 54 7.67 -3.19 23.57
C ASP A 54 8.97 -3.21 22.74
N LEU A 55 8.88 -3.48 21.43
CA LEU A 55 10.03 -3.45 20.52
C LEU A 55 10.53 -2.03 20.30
N LEU A 56 9.62 -1.07 20.16
CA LEU A 56 9.96 0.35 20.02
C LEU A 56 10.63 0.87 21.31
N GLN A 57 10.05 0.58 22.46
CA GLN A 57 10.62 0.96 23.75
C GLN A 57 12.01 0.35 23.97
N SER A 58 12.20 -0.91 23.58
CA SER A 58 13.51 -1.57 23.64
C SER A 58 14.54 -0.85 22.73
N ALA A 59 14.15 -0.44 21.53
CA ALA A 59 15.02 0.30 20.61
C ALA A 59 15.42 1.67 21.20
N LEU A 60 14.46 2.41 21.76
CA LEU A 60 14.70 3.71 22.41
C LEU A 60 15.66 3.57 23.59
N ASN A 61 15.49 2.55 24.43
CA ASN A 61 16.37 2.26 25.56
C ASN A 61 17.79 1.89 25.11
N ASN A 62 17.94 1.34 23.90
CA ASN A 62 19.24 0.99 23.28
C ASN A 62 19.84 2.15 22.46
N GLY A 63 19.28 3.35 22.53
CA GLY A 63 19.85 4.56 21.92
C GLY A 63 19.31 4.92 20.53
N PHE A 64 18.23 4.27 20.07
CA PHE A 64 17.46 4.76 18.92
C PHE A 64 16.83 6.10 19.31
N LYS A 65 16.89 7.06 18.41
CA LYS A 65 16.31 8.41 18.61
C LYS A 65 15.49 8.80 17.39
N CYS A 66 14.33 9.42 17.63
CA CYS A 66 13.55 10.11 16.58
C CYS A 66 13.67 11.62 16.76
N THR A 67 13.75 12.37 15.68
CA THR A 67 13.92 13.83 15.69
C THR A 67 13.29 14.50 14.49
N THR A 68 12.94 15.78 14.64
CA THR A 68 12.62 16.70 13.54
C THR A 68 13.79 17.66 13.25
N ASP A 69 14.86 17.62 14.06
CA ASP A 69 16.02 18.49 13.88
C ASP A 69 17.02 17.86 12.91
N ILE A 70 17.28 18.53 11.82
CA ILE A 70 18.21 18.09 10.77
C ILE A 70 19.65 17.99 11.28
N GLU A 71 20.04 18.81 12.26
CA GLU A 71 21.39 18.79 12.83
C GLU A 71 21.70 17.48 13.55
N ASP A 72 20.69 16.80 14.09
CA ASP A 72 20.86 15.51 14.76
C ASP A 72 21.37 14.40 13.80
N ILE A 73 21.06 14.52 12.49
CA ILE A 73 21.46 13.52 11.48
C ILE A 73 22.72 13.92 10.69
N ARG A 74 23.33 15.07 10.95
CA ARG A 74 24.50 15.57 10.23
C ARG A 74 25.75 14.68 10.37
N ASP A 75 25.87 14.01 11.51
CA ASP A 75 26.99 13.08 11.79
C ASP A 75 26.78 11.67 11.21
N CYS A 76 25.66 11.41 10.53
CA CYS A 76 25.41 10.17 9.85
C CYS A 76 26.16 10.13 8.51
N ASN A 77 26.47 8.91 8.05
CA ASN A 77 27.17 8.66 6.80
C ASN A 77 26.46 7.66 5.88
N PHE A 78 25.28 7.22 6.32
CA PHE A 78 24.41 6.32 5.57
C PHE A 78 22.95 6.80 5.76
N TYR A 79 22.38 7.37 4.72
CA TYR A 79 21.04 7.95 4.73
C TYR A 79 20.08 7.00 4.03
N VAL A 80 18.94 6.70 4.64
CA VAL A 80 17.88 5.86 4.06
C VAL A 80 16.63 6.69 3.91
N VAL A 81 16.15 6.88 2.69
CA VAL A 81 14.96 7.67 2.37
C VAL A 81 13.77 6.72 2.18
N ALA A 82 12.80 6.81 3.07
CA ALA A 82 11.60 5.96 3.12
C ALA A 82 10.31 6.80 3.19
N VAL A 83 10.22 7.81 2.34
CA VAL A 83 9.06 8.71 2.24
C VAL A 83 8.00 8.15 1.29
N PRO A 84 6.70 8.52 1.44
CA PRO A 84 5.66 8.07 0.53
C PRO A 84 5.84 8.63 -0.88
N THR A 85 5.31 7.91 -1.87
CA THR A 85 5.27 8.29 -3.27
C THR A 85 3.82 8.15 -3.77
N PRO A 86 2.96 9.15 -3.53
CA PRO A 86 1.57 9.12 -3.97
C PRO A 86 1.44 9.41 -5.48
N VAL A 87 0.22 9.29 -5.99
CA VAL A 87 -0.16 9.82 -7.31
C VAL A 87 -1.08 11.01 -7.16
N ASP A 88 -1.03 11.91 -8.13
CA ASP A 88 -1.97 13.02 -8.24
C ASP A 88 -3.37 12.56 -8.72
N GLN A 89 -4.31 13.51 -8.85
CA GLN A 89 -5.68 13.24 -9.32
C GLN A 89 -5.74 12.71 -10.76
N ASN A 90 -4.68 12.88 -11.54
CA ASN A 90 -4.55 12.39 -12.91
C ASN A 90 -3.77 11.07 -12.99
N HIS A 91 -3.51 10.43 -11.84
CA HIS A 91 -2.69 9.23 -11.70
C HIS A 91 -1.23 9.41 -12.12
N ASN A 92 -0.70 10.65 -12.11
CA ASN A 92 0.73 10.88 -12.31
C ASN A 92 1.48 10.73 -11.00
N PRO A 93 2.72 10.20 -11.02
CA PRO A 93 3.59 10.15 -9.85
C PRO A 93 3.83 11.52 -9.23
N ASP A 94 3.56 11.67 -7.93
CA ASP A 94 3.96 12.84 -7.16
C ASP A 94 5.29 12.57 -6.45
N LEU A 95 6.37 13.13 -7.00
CA LEU A 95 7.71 12.99 -6.46
C LEU A 95 8.07 14.10 -5.43
N SER A 96 7.13 14.98 -5.09
CA SER A 96 7.38 16.11 -4.15
C SER A 96 7.95 15.64 -2.80
N PRO A 97 7.47 14.52 -2.17
CA PRO A 97 8.07 14.04 -0.93
C PRO A 97 9.53 13.57 -1.12
N LEU A 98 9.85 12.97 -2.27
CA LEU A 98 11.22 12.56 -2.59
C LEU A 98 12.14 13.75 -2.80
N TYR A 99 11.68 14.80 -3.48
CA TYR A 99 12.45 16.04 -3.63
C TYR A 99 12.70 16.71 -2.28
N GLY A 100 11.70 16.72 -1.38
CA GLY A 100 11.84 17.21 -0.01
C GLY A 100 12.89 16.42 0.78
N ALA A 101 12.80 15.09 0.77
CA ALA A 101 13.76 14.21 1.44
C ALA A 101 15.17 14.32 0.84
N SER A 102 15.29 14.41 -0.49
CA SER A 102 16.58 14.63 -1.17
C SER A 102 17.19 15.99 -0.82
N THR A 103 16.36 17.03 -0.63
CA THR A 103 16.80 18.35 -0.13
C THR A 103 17.33 18.21 1.30
N THR A 104 16.61 17.51 2.18
CA THR A 104 17.05 17.25 3.56
C THR A 104 18.40 16.52 3.58
N VAL A 105 18.57 15.46 2.78
CA VAL A 105 19.85 14.77 2.63
C VAL A 105 20.94 15.72 2.11
N GLY A 106 20.64 16.50 1.07
CA GLY A 106 21.59 17.44 0.48
C GLY A 106 22.15 18.50 1.45
N GLN A 107 21.39 18.85 2.51
CA GLN A 107 21.83 19.81 3.53
C GLN A 107 22.84 19.23 4.53
N VAL A 108 22.93 17.89 4.66
CA VAL A 108 23.74 17.22 5.68
C VAL A 108 24.76 16.24 5.12
N ILE A 109 24.58 15.75 3.90
CA ILE A 109 25.47 14.76 3.28
C ILE A 109 26.89 15.29 3.11
N SER A 110 27.87 14.45 3.37
CA SER A 110 29.30 14.75 3.31
C SER A 110 30.03 13.83 2.33
N LYS A 111 31.32 14.12 2.10
CA LYS A 111 32.13 13.31 1.19
C LYS A 111 32.31 11.87 1.72
N GLY A 112 32.07 10.91 0.85
CA GLY A 112 32.14 9.49 1.14
C GLY A 112 30.83 8.86 1.63
N ASP A 113 29.81 9.67 1.88
CA ASP A 113 28.51 9.21 2.36
C ASP A 113 27.69 8.52 1.27
N ILE A 114 26.71 7.74 1.72
CA ILE A 114 25.79 7.01 0.85
C ILE A 114 24.36 7.38 1.19
N VAL A 115 23.54 7.70 0.17
CA VAL A 115 22.09 7.80 0.30
C VAL A 115 21.41 6.61 -0.39
N VAL A 116 20.51 5.92 0.30
CA VAL A 116 19.75 4.78 -0.22
C VAL A 116 18.27 5.13 -0.24
N TYR A 117 17.61 4.98 -1.39
CA TYR A 117 16.18 5.19 -1.52
C TYR A 117 15.43 3.87 -1.38
N GLU A 118 14.38 3.88 -0.56
CA GLU A 118 13.46 2.74 -0.31
C GLU A 118 12.07 2.98 -0.90
N SER A 119 11.77 4.25 -1.20
CA SER A 119 10.47 4.65 -1.76
C SER A 119 10.21 3.96 -3.10
N THR A 120 8.97 3.55 -3.34
CA THR A 120 8.58 2.94 -4.62
C THR A 120 8.58 3.97 -5.74
N VAL A 121 9.32 3.69 -6.80
CA VAL A 121 9.49 4.60 -7.94
C VAL A 121 9.57 3.82 -9.25
N TYR A 122 9.39 4.49 -10.39
CA TYR A 122 9.70 3.93 -11.70
C TYR A 122 11.21 3.91 -11.95
N PRO A 123 11.71 3.06 -12.87
CA PRO A 123 13.14 2.97 -13.16
C PRO A 123 13.76 4.30 -13.57
N GLY A 124 14.81 4.70 -12.86
CA GLY A 124 15.59 5.90 -13.14
C GLY A 124 15.33 7.06 -12.17
N VAL A 125 14.23 7.06 -11.40
CA VAL A 125 13.90 8.20 -10.51
C VAL A 125 15.03 8.51 -9.54
N THR A 126 15.68 7.53 -8.96
CA THR A 126 16.78 7.78 -8.04
C THR A 126 17.89 8.58 -8.72
N GLU A 127 18.36 8.12 -9.89
CA GLU A 127 19.49 8.74 -10.59
C GLU A 127 19.10 10.03 -11.31
N ASP A 128 17.91 10.05 -11.96
CA ASP A 128 17.54 11.08 -12.89
C ASP A 128 16.78 12.25 -12.22
N GLU A 129 16.15 12.01 -11.04
CA GLU A 129 15.31 12.98 -10.34
C GLU A 129 15.85 13.33 -8.94
N CYS A 130 16.16 12.32 -8.10
CA CYS A 130 16.52 12.56 -6.71
C CYS A 130 17.97 13.05 -6.56
N ILE A 131 18.92 12.42 -7.23
CA ILE A 131 20.35 12.75 -7.14
C ILE A 131 20.65 14.18 -7.59
N PRO A 132 20.08 14.71 -8.68
CA PRO A 132 20.30 16.12 -9.06
C PRO A 132 19.90 17.11 -7.97
N VAL A 133 18.87 16.80 -7.17
CA VAL A 133 18.48 17.62 -6.02
C VAL A 133 19.55 17.59 -4.93
N VAL A 134 20.07 16.40 -4.60
CA VAL A 134 21.16 16.25 -3.61
C VAL A 134 22.41 17.01 -4.08
N GLU A 135 22.83 16.88 -5.34
CA GLU A 135 23.97 17.61 -5.90
C GLU A 135 23.80 19.13 -5.81
N LYS A 136 22.60 19.61 -6.21
CA LYS A 136 22.28 21.04 -6.21
C LYS A 136 22.34 21.64 -4.81
N VAL A 137 21.85 20.93 -3.80
CA VAL A 137 21.77 21.43 -2.42
C VAL A 137 23.11 21.30 -1.70
N SER A 138 23.79 20.19 -1.85
CA SER A 138 25.07 19.91 -1.16
C SER A 138 26.28 20.57 -1.84
N GLY A 139 26.20 20.83 -3.14
CA GLY A 139 27.36 21.22 -3.95
C GLY A 139 28.36 20.10 -4.19
N LEU A 140 28.06 18.88 -3.76
CA LEU A 140 28.88 17.68 -3.95
C LEU A 140 28.56 17.00 -5.29
N LYS A 141 29.52 16.21 -5.80
CA LYS A 141 29.37 15.52 -7.08
C LYS A 141 29.09 14.03 -6.88
N PHE A 142 28.01 13.56 -7.51
CA PHE A 142 27.61 12.16 -7.52
C PHE A 142 28.67 11.23 -8.09
N ASN A 143 28.84 10.04 -7.48
CA ASN A 143 29.88 9.05 -7.81
C ASN A 143 31.33 9.55 -7.71
N VAL A 144 31.55 10.71 -7.10
CA VAL A 144 32.88 11.26 -6.82
C VAL A 144 32.99 11.62 -5.34
N ASP A 145 32.10 12.49 -4.86
CA ASP A 145 32.09 12.98 -3.48
C ASP A 145 31.10 12.19 -2.61
N PHE A 146 29.95 11.80 -3.15
CA PHE A 146 28.96 10.96 -2.47
C PHE A 146 28.40 9.89 -3.43
N PHE A 147 27.71 8.92 -2.87
CA PHE A 147 27.21 7.77 -3.61
C PHE A 147 25.74 7.49 -3.30
N ALA A 148 25.09 6.68 -4.16
CA ALA A 148 23.70 6.32 -3.96
C ALA A 148 23.47 4.81 -4.06
N GLY A 149 22.36 4.38 -3.48
CA GLY A 149 21.80 3.05 -3.61
C GLY A 149 20.29 3.08 -3.72
N TYR A 150 19.73 1.96 -4.10
CA TYR A 150 18.30 1.72 -4.04
C TYR A 150 18.05 0.34 -3.44
N SER A 151 17.08 0.27 -2.51
CA SER A 151 16.60 -0.98 -1.94
C SER A 151 15.11 -0.99 -1.94
N LEU A 152 14.51 -1.98 -2.58
CA LEU A 152 13.05 -2.04 -2.71
C LEU A 152 12.39 -2.58 -1.43
N GLU A 153 11.23 -2.01 -1.10
CA GLU A 153 10.42 -2.43 0.02
C GLU A 153 9.34 -3.44 -0.40
N ARG A 154 9.14 -4.46 0.44
CA ARG A 154 8.19 -5.55 0.22
C ARG A 154 7.25 -5.80 1.40
N ILE A 155 7.25 -4.91 2.40
CA ILE A 155 6.34 -5.00 3.55
C ILE A 155 4.89 -4.92 3.04
N ASN A 156 4.06 -5.80 3.59
CA ASN A 156 2.62 -5.76 3.40
C ASN A 156 2.00 -5.28 4.72
N PRO A 157 1.51 -4.01 4.81
CA PRO A 157 0.98 -3.47 6.06
C PRO A 157 0.00 -4.41 6.74
N GLY A 158 0.18 -4.62 8.06
CA GLY A 158 -0.63 -5.53 8.86
C GLY A 158 -0.24 -7.02 8.76
N ASP A 159 0.74 -7.40 7.94
CA ASP A 159 1.24 -8.78 7.87
C ASP A 159 2.31 -9.03 8.94
N LYS A 160 1.92 -9.70 10.01
CA LYS A 160 2.81 -10.03 11.15
C LYS A 160 3.74 -11.23 10.89
N GLN A 161 3.53 -11.99 9.81
CA GLN A 161 4.36 -13.15 9.47
C GLN A 161 5.54 -12.74 8.57
N HIS A 162 5.30 -11.86 7.60
CA HIS A 162 6.29 -11.37 6.66
C HIS A 162 6.79 -9.99 7.10
N THR A 163 7.54 -9.97 8.22
CA THR A 163 8.17 -8.75 8.73
C THR A 163 9.37 -8.35 7.88
N VAL A 164 9.82 -7.10 7.97
CA VAL A 164 10.94 -6.56 7.17
C VAL A 164 12.20 -7.45 7.22
N GLU A 165 12.50 -8.05 8.34
CA GLU A 165 13.68 -8.93 8.53
C GLU A 165 13.52 -10.31 7.89
N ARG A 166 12.28 -10.78 7.67
CA ARG A 166 11.94 -12.11 7.14
C ARG A 166 11.64 -12.12 5.65
N ILE A 167 11.68 -10.97 5.00
CA ILE A 167 11.50 -10.86 3.54
C ILE A 167 12.87 -10.61 2.91
N LYS A 168 13.20 -11.39 1.86
CA LYS A 168 14.44 -11.19 1.10
C LYS A 168 14.47 -9.79 0.51
N LYS A 169 15.50 -9.00 0.86
CA LYS A 169 15.65 -7.62 0.43
C LYS A 169 16.48 -7.55 -0.86
N VAL A 170 16.05 -6.75 -1.83
CA VAL A 170 16.88 -6.43 -2.99
C VAL A 170 17.62 -5.13 -2.70
N THR A 171 18.91 -5.10 -2.99
CA THR A 171 19.78 -3.95 -2.80
C THR A 171 20.54 -3.64 -4.09
N SER A 172 20.98 -2.41 -4.24
CA SER A 172 21.79 -1.98 -5.38
C SER A 172 22.61 -0.75 -5.02
N GLY A 173 23.53 -0.37 -5.86
CA GLY A 173 24.34 0.84 -5.68
C GLY A 173 24.74 1.48 -7.00
N SER A 174 25.14 2.73 -6.93
CA SER A 174 25.58 3.53 -8.08
C SER A 174 26.91 3.05 -8.67
N THR A 175 27.69 2.30 -7.87
CA THR A 175 28.85 1.54 -8.32
C THR A 175 28.80 0.14 -7.71
N LEU A 176 29.58 -0.81 -8.26
CA LEU A 176 29.63 -2.16 -7.73
C LEU A 176 30.10 -2.20 -6.26
N GLU A 177 31.06 -1.34 -5.91
CA GLU A 177 31.61 -1.25 -4.53
C GLU A 177 30.56 -0.71 -3.56
N VAL A 178 29.85 0.35 -3.95
CA VAL A 178 28.76 0.93 -3.17
C VAL A 178 27.63 -0.08 -3.03
N GLY A 179 27.26 -0.78 -4.10
CA GLY A 179 26.25 -1.83 -4.07
C GLY A 179 26.60 -2.93 -3.07
N LYS A 180 27.87 -3.38 -3.02
CA LYS A 180 28.34 -4.34 -2.02
C LYS A 180 28.22 -3.79 -0.60
N LYS A 181 28.61 -2.52 -0.37
CA LYS A 181 28.53 -1.89 0.95
C LYS A 181 27.08 -1.74 1.41
N VAL A 182 26.19 -1.29 0.53
CA VAL A 182 24.74 -1.26 0.80
C VAL A 182 24.22 -2.66 1.13
N ASN A 183 24.57 -3.65 0.31
CA ASN A 183 24.16 -5.04 0.53
C ASN A 183 24.65 -5.58 1.90
N GLU A 184 25.86 -5.29 2.31
CA GLU A 184 26.43 -5.70 3.60
C GLU A 184 25.67 -5.09 4.78
N VAL A 185 25.34 -3.79 4.71
CA VAL A 185 24.55 -3.11 5.75
C VAL A 185 23.19 -3.76 5.90
N TYR A 186 22.48 -3.99 4.80
CA TYR A 186 21.17 -4.65 4.83
C TYR A 186 21.25 -6.11 5.25
N ALA A 187 22.17 -6.88 4.71
CA ALA A 187 22.37 -8.31 5.04
C ALA A 187 22.69 -8.51 6.53
N SER A 188 23.24 -7.51 7.18
CA SER A 188 23.56 -7.58 8.62
C SER A 188 22.31 -7.66 9.50
N VAL A 189 21.17 -7.18 9.04
CA VAL A 189 19.91 -7.09 9.80
C VAL A 189 18.75 -7.88 9.17
N ILE A 190 18.82 -8.21 7.87
CA ILE A 190 17.79 -8.97 7.16
C ILE A 190 18.10 -10.47 7.23
N THR A 191 17.35 -11.20 8.03
CA THR A 191 17.59 -12.65 8.27
C THR A 191 17.24 -13.52 7.07
N ALA A 192 16.29 -13.08 6.22
CA ALA A 192 15.91 -13.76 4.97
C ALA A 192 16.96 -13.60 3.85
N GLY A 193 18.05 -12.85 4.11
CA GLY A 193 19.10 -12.57 3.16
C GLY A 193 18.77 -11.46 2.17
N THR A 194 19.74 -11.15 1.34
CA THR A 194 19.66 -10.07 0.34
C THR A 194 19.94 -10.58 -1.07
N HIS A 195 19.57 -9.78 -2.06
CA HIS A 195 19.91 -9.97 -3.46
C HIS A 195 20.52 -8.66 -3.99
N LEU A 196 21.77 -8.68 -4.40
CA LEU A 196 22.42 -7.53 -5.01
C LEU A 196 22.03 -7.43 -6.49
N ALA A 197 21.21 -6.46 -6.83
CA ALA A 197 20.87 -6.16 -8.21
C ALA A 197 22.05 -5.44 -8.93
N PRO A 198 22.21 -5.64 -10.23
CA PRO A 198 23.35 -5.08 -10.97
C PRO A 198 23.36 -3.56 -11.07
N THR A 199 22.19 -2.92 -11.05
CA THR A 199 22.03 -1.45 -11.09
C THR A 199 20.82 -1.02 -10.26
N MET A 200 20.76 0.27 -9.90
CA MET A 200 19.60 0.86 -9.22
C MET A 200 18.35 0.77 -10.11
N LYS A 201 18.44 1.06 -11.40
CA LYS A 201 17.30 0.96 -12.35
C LYS A 201 16.72 -0.46 -12.42
N VAL A 202 17.55 -1.51 -12.29
CA VAL A 202 17.07 -2.90 -12.23
C VAL A 202 16.33 -3.18 -10.93
N ALA A 203 16.81 -2.65 -9.80
CA ALA A 203 16.13 -2.82 -8.51
C ALA A 203 14.80 -2.05 -8.46
N GLU A 204 14.74 -0.83 -8.98
CA GLU A 204 13.53 -0.03 -9.15
C GLU A 204 12.50 -0.77 -10.04
N ALA A 205 12.95 -1.28 -11.20
CA ALA A 205 12.11 -2.07 -12.10
C ALA A 205 11.54 -3.31 -11.41
N ALA A 206 12.35 -4.04 -10.65
CA ALA A 206 11.91 -5.22 -9.92
C ALA A 206 10.74 -4.90 -8.97
N LYS A 207 10.80 -3.77 -8.25
CA LYS A 207 9.73 -3.34 -7.36
C LYS A 207 8.41 -3.11 -8.10
N VAL A 208 8.47 -2.31 -9.13
CA VAL A 208 7.26 -1.88 -9.86
C VAL A 208 6.57 -3.03 -10.58
N ILE A 209 7.34 -4.01 -11.08
CA ILE A 209 6.74 -5.17 -11.77
C ILE A 209 6.08 -6.17 -10.81
N GLU A 210 6.53 -6.29 -9.55
CA GLU A 210 5.90 -7.16 -8.55
C GLU A 210 4.43 -6.76 -8.33
N ASN A 211 4.16 -5.47 -8.20
CA ASN A 211 2.82 -4.95 -8.01
C ASN A 211 2.02 -4.90 -9.32
N SER A 212 2.64 -4.54 -10.44
CA SER A 212 1.99 -4.54 -11.76
C SER A 212 1.55 -5.94 -12.18
N GLN A 213 2.37 -6.97 -11.94
CA GLN A 213 1.98 -8.36 -12.18
C GLN A 213 0.76 -8.76 -11.36
N ARG A 214 0.73 -8.40 -10.07
CA ARG A 214 -0.41 -8.69 -9.18
C ARG A 214 -1.67 -7.99 -9.68
N ASP A 215 -1.56 -6.72 -10.04
CA ASP A 215 -2.66 -5.93 -10.57
C ASP A 215 -3.27 -6.54 -11.84
N ILE A 216 -2.43 -6.93 -12.80
CA ILE A 216 -2.86 -7.57 -14.06
C ILE A 216 -3.53 -8.92 -13.79
N ASN A 217 -2.99 -9.74 -12.88
CA ASN A 217 -3.59 -11.02 -12.54
C ASN A 217 -4.97 -10.85 -11.87
N ILE A 218 -5.13 -9.84 -11.00
CA ILE A 218 -6.45 -9.51 -10.42
C ILE A 218 -7.39 -8.99 -11.51
N ALA A 219 -6.91 -8.14 -12.43
CA ALA A 219 -7.72 -7.64 -13.55
C ALA A 219 -8.23 -8.80 -14.43
N PHE A 220 -7.38 -9.78 -14.72
CA PHE A 220 -7.77 -10.98 -15.44
C PHE A 220 -8.91 -11.75 -14.72
N VAL A 221 -8.78 -11.98 -13.41
CA VAL A 221 -9.82 -12.68 -12.65
C VAL A 221 -11.08 -11.83 -12.49
N ASN A 222 -10.96 -10.50 -12.40
CA ASN A 222 -12.09 -9.56 -12.44
C ASN A 222 -12.84 -9.64 -13.78
N GLU A 223 -12.13 -9.76 -14.89
CA GLU A 223 -12.76 -9.96 -16.20
C GLU A 223 -13.49 -11.30 -16.27
N LEU A 224 -12.88 -12.39 -15.76
CA LEU A 224 -13.53 -13.69 -15.65
C LEU A 224 -14.83 -13.61 -14.84
N SER A 225 -14.82 -12.90 -13.71
CA SER A 225 -16.03 -12.69 -12.90
C SER A 225 -17.15 -12.00 -13.70
N LYS A 226 -16.82 -10.99 -14.50
CA LYS A 226 -17.79 -10.33 -15.38
C LYS A 226 -18.32 -11.25 -16.48
N ILE A 227 -17.49 -12.13 -17.03
CA ILE A 227 -17.88 -13.12 -18.06
C ILE A 227 -18.80 -14.17 -17.43
N PHE A 228 -18.38 -14.79 -16.31
CA PHE A 228 -19.11 -15.89 -15.68
C PHE A 228 -20.45 -15.44 -15.10
N THR A 229 -20.51 -14.23 -14.54
CA THR A 229 -21.81 -13.63 -14.11
C THR A 229 -22.81 -13.55 -15.28
N ARG A 230 -22.37 -13.22 -16.52
CA ARG A 230 -23.24 -13.20 -17.71
C ARG A 230 -23.66 -14.59 -18.15
N MET A 231 -22.79 -15.59 -17.93
CA MET A 231 -23.06 -16.98 -18.27
C MET A 231 -23.88 -17.71 -17.21
N GLY A 232 -24.11 -17.09 -16.02
CA GLY A 232 -24.77 -17.73 -14.89
C GLY A 232 -23.90 -18.79 -14.19
N ILE A 233 -22.58 -18.66 -14.31
CA ILE A 233 -21.59 -19.55 -13.70
C ILE A 233 -20.97 -18.82 -12.51
N ASP A 234 -20.76 -19.55 -11.41
CA ASP A 234 -20.10 -19.00 -10.23
C ASP A 234 -18.58 -18.95 -10.44
N THR A 235 -17.99 -17.77 -10.26
CA THR A 235 -16.56 -17.54 -10.47
C THR A 235 -15.70 -18.33 -9.50
N HIS A 236 -16.09 -18.42 -8.23
CA HIS A 236 -15.32 -19.14 -7.21
C HIS A 236 -15.28 -20.64 -7.48
N ASP A 237 -16.40 -21.24 -7.93
CA ASP A 237 -16.43 -22.65 -8.31
C ASP A 237 -15.46 -22.95 -9.47
N VAL A 238 -15.39 -22.06 -10.44
CA VAL A 238 -14.44 -22.17 -11.58
C VAL A 238 -12.99 -22.04 -11.09
N LEU A 239 -12.72 -21.05 -10.23
CA LEU A 239 -11.37 -20.85 -9.69
C LEU A 239 -10.93 -22.00 -8.79
N GLU A 240 -11.83 -22.58 -8.00
CA GLU A 240 -11.56 -23.77 -7.20
C GLU A 240 -11.18 -24.94 -8.10
N ALA A 241 -11.97 -25.23 -9.14
CA ALA A 241 -11.66 -26.27 -10.10
C ALA A 241 -10.32 -26.03 -10.82
N ALA A 242 -10.04 -24.78 -11.26
CA ALA A 242 -8.80 -24.43 -11.94
C ALA A 242 -7.57 -24.54 -11.01
N SER A 243 -7.73 -24.24 -9.71
CA SER A 243 -6.64 -24.30 -8.71
C SER A 243 -6.19 -25.70 -8.36
N THR A 244 -6.91 -26.74 -8.82
CA THR A 244 -6.42 -28.14 -8.74
C THR A 244 -5.20 -28.37 -9.62
N LYS A 245 -4.94 -27.50 -10.61
CA LYS A 245 -3.75 -27.57 -11.42
C LYS A 245 -2.57 -26.92 -10.67
N TRP A 246 -1.49 -27.66 -10.51
CA TRP A 246 -0.32 -27.31 -9.68
C TRP A 246 0.33 -25.95 -9.97
N ASN A 247 0.20 -25.42 -11.18
CA ASN A 247 0.79 -24.13 -11.59
C ASN A 247 -0.25 -23.03 -11.85
N PHE A 248 -1.50 -23.22 -11.41
CA PHE A 248 -2.50 -22.17 -11.46
C PHE A 248 -2.25 -21.15 -10.33
N LEU A 249 -2.29 -19.88 -10.67
CA LEU A 249 -2.07 -18.81 -9.68
C LEU A 249 -3.39 -18.46 -8.98
N PRO A 250 -3.47 -18.54 -7.64
CA PRO A 250 -4.73 -18.45 -6.89
C PRO A 250 -5.18 -17.00 -6.65
N PHE A 251 -5.26 -16.20 -7.70
CA PHE A 251 -5.86 -14.87 -7.61
C PHE A 251 -7.38 -14.96 -7.56
N LYS A 252 -7.99 -14.02 -6.84
CA LYS A 252 -9.44 -13.89 -6.68
C LYS A 252 -9.92 -12.55 -7.21
N PRO A 253 -11.19 -12.43 -7.67
CA PRO A 253 -11.75 -11.15 -8.04
C PRO A 253 -11.91 -10.24 -6.82
N GLY A 254 -11.90 -8.93 -7.04
CA GLY A 254 -12.08 -7.97 -5.97
C GLY A 254 -11.67 -6.55 -6.35
N LEU A 255 -11.75 -5.68 -5.37
CA LEU A 255 -11.31 -4.29 -5.50
C LEU A 255 -9.78 -4.21 -5.34
N VAL A 256 -9.15 -3.35 -6.12
CA VAL A 256 -7.69 -3.12 -6.07
C VAL A 256 -7.44 -1.68 -5.64
N GLY A 257 -7.27 -1.50 -4.34
CA GLY A 257 -6.94 -0.23 -3.68
C GLY A 257 -5.57 -0.25 -3.00
N GLY A 258 -5.36 0.71 -2.10
CA GLY A 258 -4.14 0.86 -1.31
C GLY A 258 -3.02 1.62 -2.02
N HIS A 259 -1.85 1.71 -1.36
CA HIS A 259 -0.76 2.57 -1.79
C HIS A 259 0.05 2.05 -2.96
N CYS A 260 0.12 0.73 -3.15
CA CYS A 260 1.10 0.13 -4.03
C CYS A 260 0.46 -0.49 -5.27
N ILE A 261 -0.45 -1.47 -5.10
CA ILE A 261 -0.97 -2.25 -6.23
C ILE A 261 -1.78 -1.38 -7.19
N GLY A 262 -2.55 -0.42 -6.66
CA GLY A 262 -3.34 0.52 -7.46
C GLY A 262 -2.55 1.69 -8.06
N VAL A 263 -1.29 1.89 -7.64
CA VAL A 263 -0.45 3.06 -7.94
C VAL A 263 0.75 2.70 -8.83
N ASP A 264 1.53 1.69 -8.47
CA ASP A 264 2.76 1.32 -9.16
C ASP A 264 2.59 1.04 -10.67
N PRO A 265 1.48 0.44 -11.16
CA PRO A 265 1.25 0.28 -12.58
C PRO A 265 1.19 1.60 -13.35
N TYR A 266 0.68 2.68 -12.73
CA TYR A 266 0.68 4.01 -13.36
C TYR A 266 2.09 4.59 -13.45
N TYR A 267 2.94 4.36 -12.45
CA TYR A 267 4.36 4.72 -12.51
C TYR A 267 5.06 4.07 -13.69
N LEU A 268 4.85 2.76 -13.86
CA LEU A 268 5.45 2.02 -14.98
C LEU A 268 4.86 2.46 -16.33
N ALA A 269 3.56 2.74 -16.38
CA ALA A 269 2.90 3.20 -17.59
C ALA A 269 3.41 4.57 -18.05
N GLN A 270 3.53 5.52 -17.15
CA GLN A 270 4.06 6.85 -17.46
C GLN A 270 5.54 6.77 -17.89
N CYS A 271 6.35 5.98 -17.18
CA CYS A 271 7.72 5.73 -17.58
C CYS A 271 7.80 5.15 -19.01
N ALA A 272 7.01 4.13 -19.33
CA ALA A 272 6.96 3.56 -20.67
C ALA A 272 6.57 4.60 -21.73
N GLN A 273 5.58 5.45 -21.44
CA GLN A 273 5.13 6.50 -22.35
C GLN A 273 6.22 7.56 -22.60
N SER A 274 7.02 7.91 -21.59
CA SER A 274 8.16 8.83 -21.76
C SER A 274 9.24 8.27 -22.69
N TYR A 275 9.32 6.93 -22.81
CA TYR A 275 10.16 6.23 -23.79
C TYR A 275 9.44 5.94 -25.11
N GLY A 276 8.26 6.53 -25.36
CA GLY A 276 7.50 6.38 -26.60
C GLY A 276 6.73 5.06 -26.73
N TYR A 277 6.55 4.30 -25.64
CA TYR A 277 5.81 3.03 -25.65
C TYR A 277 4.49 3.14 -24.86
N ASN A 278 3.36 2.81 -25.51
CA ASN A 278 2.06 2.76 -24.83
C ASN A 278 1.83 1.35 -24.24
N PRO A 279 1.81 1.17 -22.92
CA PRO A 279 1.72 -0.15 -22.27
C PRO A 279 0.27 -0.66 -22.24
N GLU A 280 -0.17 -1.33 -23.29
CA GLU A 280 -1.56 -1.76 -23.49
C GLU A 280 -2.09 -2.68 -22.37
N ILE A 281 -1.34 -3.71 -21.99
CA ILE A 281 -1.77 -4.70 -20.98
C ILE A 281 -1.89 -4.04 -19.59
N ILE A 282 -0.92 -3.21 -19.20
CA ILE A 282 -0.91 -2.54 -17.91
C ILE A 282 -2.11 -1.58 -17.81
N LEU A 283 -2.31 -0.76 -18.83
CA LEU A 283 -3.42 0.20 -18.87
C LEU A 283 -4.79 -0.49 -18.98
N ALA A 284 -4.90 -1.60 -19.71
CA ALA A 284 -6.13 -2.39 -19.76
C ALA A 284 -6.45 -3.00 -18.39
N GLY A 285 -5.44 -3.57 -17.70
CA GLY A 285 -5.59 -4.09 -16.33
C GLY A 285 -6.08 -3.00 -15.37
N ARG A 286 -5.47 -1.83 -15.40
CA ARG A 286 -5.91 -0.70 -14.56
C ARG A 286 -7.34 -0.28 -14.85
N ARG A 287 -7.74 -0.09 -16.10
CA ARG A 287 -9.13 0.24 -16.46
C ARG A 287 -10.11 -0.81 -15.96
N MET A 288 -9.74 -2.11 -16.02
CA MET A 288 -10.58 -3.20 -15.50
C MET A 288 -10.77 -3.05 -13.98
N ASN A 289 -9.67 -2.91 -13.23
CA ASN A 289 -9.69 -2.84 -11.78
C ASN A 289 -10.35 -1.55 -11.26
N ASP A 290 -10.09 -0.41 -11.88
CA ASP A 290 -10.70 0.86 -11.52
C ASP A 290 -12.23 0.86 -11.74
N GLY A 291 -12.71 0.15 -12.75
CA GLY A 291 -14.15 0.02 -13.02
C GLY A 291 -14.90 -0.99 -12.13
N MET A 292 -14.23 -1.68 -11.19
CA MET A 292 -14.88 -2.73 -10.39
C MET A 292 -15.86 -2.19 -9.35
N GLY A 293 -15.59 -1.03 -8.76
CA GLY A 293 -16.50 -0.42 -7.79
C GLY A 293 -17.86 -0.10 -8.40
N GLU A 294 -17.85 0.54 -9.56
CA GLU A 294 -19.08 0.82 -10.33
C GLU A 294 -19.79 -0.47 -10.78
N TYR A 295 -19.01 -1.47 -11.23
CA TYR A 295 -19.56 -2.77 -11.61
C TYR A 295 -20.32 -3.43 -10.44
N VAL A 296 -19.74 -3.44 -9.23
CA VAL A 296 -20.38 -3.98 -8.02
C VAL A 296 -21.68 -3.25 -7.73
N ALA A 297 -21.66 -1.92 -7.69
CA ALA A 297 -22.86 -1.11 -7.46
C ALA A 297 -23.97 -1.42 -8.47
N ASN A 298 -23.63 -1.54 -9.75
CA ASN A 298 -24.56 -1.90 -10.82
C ASN A 298 -25.13 -3.32 -10.64
N GLN A 299 -24.34 -4.30 -10.16
CA GLN A 299 -24.87 -5.64 -9.86
C GLN A 299 -25.83 -5.61 -8.66
N VAL A 300 -25.52 -4.86 -7.61
CA VAL A 300 -26.41 -4.66 -6.45
C VAL A 300 -27.77 -4.13 -6.90
N VAL A 301 -27.78 -3.02 -7.64
CA VAL A 301 -29.02 -2.40 -8.16
C VAL A 301 -29.79 -3.37 -9.07
N LYS A 302 -29.10 -4.09 -9.95
CA LYS A 302 -29.72 -5.09 -10.83
C LYS A 302 -30.39 -6.23 -10.06
N LEU A 303 -29.78 -6.70 -8.98
CA LEU A 303 -30.36 -7.74 -8.12
C LEU A 303 -31.57 -7.20 -7.35
N MET A 304 -31.52 -5.96 -6.84
CA MET A 304 -32.66 -5.30 -6.21
C MET A 304 -33.85 -5.25 -7.16
N LEU A 305 -33.64 -4.79 -8.39
CA LEU A 305 -34.68 -4.72 -9.43
C LEU A 305 -35.25 -6.10 -9.75
N LYS A 306 -34.43 -7.13 -9.91
CA LYS A 306 -34.87 -8.51 -10.16
C LYS A 306 -35.75 -9.04 -9.04
N LYS A 307 -35.48 -8.71 -7.79
CA LYS A 307 -36.29 -9.05 -6.63
C LYS A 307 -37.51 -8.12 -6.47
N GLY A 308 -37.68 -7.09 -7.33
CA GLY A 308 -38.75 -6.08 -7.24
C GLY A 308 -38.61 -5.23 -5.96
N ILE A 309 -37.40 -4.93 -5.54
CA ILE A 309 -37.09 -3.97 -4.47
C ILE A 309 -37.00 -2.60 -5.12
N GLN A 310 -37.71 -1.62 -4.53
CA GLN A 310 -37.61 -0.22 -4.98
C GLN A 310 -36.19 0.28 -4.72
N VAL A 311 -35.50 0.83 -5.72
CA VAL A 311 -34.13 1.32 -5.57
C VAL A 311 -34.10 2.69 -4.91
N LEU A 312 -34.89 3.62 -5.40
CA LEU A 312 -34.92 5.00 -4.89
C LEU A 312 -35.24 5.04 -3.39
N ASN A 313 -34.40 5.72 -2.62
CA ASN A 313 -34.50 5.87 -1.16
C ASN A 313 -34.40 4.55 -0.36
N SER A 314 -33.98 3.45 -0.97
CA SER A 314 -33.69 2.21 -0.25
C SER A 314 -32.46 2.38 0.64
N ASN A 315 -32.44 1.64 1.74
CA ASN A 315 -31.36 1.65 2.73
C ASN A 315 -30.35 0.55 2.40
N ILE A 316 -29.08 0.93 2.19
CA ILE A 316 -27.98 0.03 1.89
C ILE A 316 -26.97 0.05 3.04
N LEU A 317 -26.47 -1.10 3.43
CA LEU A 317 -25.34 -1.23 4.33
C LEU A 317 -24.11 -1.71 3.56
N ILE A 318 -23.00 -0.97 3.65
CA ILE A 318 -21.69 -1.42 3.20
C ILE A 318 -20.93 -1.90 4.43
N LEU A 319 -20.45 -3.15 4.39
CA LEU A 319 -19.60 -3.77 5.40
C LEU A 319 -18.14 -3.69 4.97
N GLY A 320 -17.36 -2.90 5.71
CA GLY A 320 -15.94 -2.61 5.45
C GLY A 320 -15.73 -1.41 4.53
N PHE A 321 -14.77 -0.56 4.90
CA PHE A 321 -14.37 0.65 4.16
C PHE A 321 -12.85 0.75 3.98
N THR A 322 -12.07 0.13 4.86
CA THR A 322 -10.60 0.11 4.74
C THR A 322 -10.17 -0.52 3.42
N PHE A 323 -8.95 -0.23 2.97
CA PHE A 323 -8.49 -0.79 1.68
C PHE A 323 -8.22 -2.31 1.75
N LYS A 324 -8.07 -2.86 2.96
CA LYS A 324 -7.70 -4.25 3.22
C LYS A 324 -8.28 -4.73 4.55
N GLU A 325 -8.43 -6.04 4.68
CA GLU A 325 -8.93 -6.72 5.87
C GLU A 325 -8.04 -6.48 7.10
N ASN A 326 -8.65 -6.28 8.27
CA ASN A 326 -8.01 -6.19 9.59
C ASN A 326 -6.89 -5.13 9.68
N CYS A 327 -7.05 -4.03 8.96
CA CYS A 327 -6.10 -2.93 8.89
C CYS A 327 -6.86 -1.60 9.00
N PRO A 328 -6.39 -0.61 9.79
CA PRO A 328 -7.08 0.67 9.96
C PRO A 328 -6.85 1.66 8.80
N ASP A 329 -6.07 1.29 7.79
CA ASP A 329 -5.69 2.18 6.70
C ASP A 329 -6.83 2.32 5.67
N VAL A 330 -7.27 3.54 5.43
CA VAL A 330 -8.36 3.88 4.50
C VAL A 330 -7.87 4.51 3.20
N ARG A 331 -6.57 4.79 3.07
CA ARG A 331 -6.01 5.48 1.91
C ARG A 331 -6.21 4.69 0.62
N ASN A 332 -6.67 5.38 -0.43
CA ASN A 332 -6.97 4.80 -1.75
C ASN A 332 -7.91 3.58 -1.69
N THR A 333 -8.83 3.54 -0.71
CA THR A 333 -9.83 2.48 -0.69
C THR A 333 -10.72 2.57 -1.93
N LYS A 334 -10.95 1.43 -2.60
CA LYS A 334 -11.87 1.34 -3.75
C LYS A 334 -13.33 1.11 -3.34
N VAL A 335 -13.60 1.01 -2.05
CA VAL A 335 -14.97 0.98 -1.53
C VAL A 335 -15.67 2.32 -1.74
N ILE A 336 -14.91 3.42 -1.78
CA ILE A 336 -15.44 4.75 -2.12
C ILE A 336 -16.10 4.76 -3.51
N ASP A 337 -15.61 3.98 -4.47
CA ASP A 337 -16.18 3.92 -5.82
C ASP A 337 -17.55 3.20 -5.79
N ILE A 338 -17.70 2.16 -4.95
CA ILE A 338 -19.00 1.53 -4.69
C ILE A 338 -19.98 2.55 -4.07
N TYR A 339 -19.51 3.25 -3.02
CA TYR A 339 -20.31 4.26 -2.32
C TYR A 339 -20.81 5.33 -3.26
N LYS A 340 -19.92 5.96 -4.03
CA LYS A 340 -20.27 7.03 -4.99
C LYS A 340 -21.22 6.54 -6.08
N ALA A 341 -20.98 5.34 -6.62
CA ALA A 341 -21.86 4.76 -7.63
C ALA A 341 -23.26 4.47 -7.08
N LEU A 342 -23.38 3.93 -5.86
CA LEU A 342 -24.68 3.72 -5.20
C LEU A 342 -25.37 5.05 -4.86
N GLN A 343 -24.61 6.06 -4.41
CA GLN A 343 -25.13 7.41 -4.15
C GLN A 343 -25.77 8.02 -5.41
N GLY A 344 -25.19 7.77 -6.59
CA GLY A 344 -25.73 8.21 -7.87
C GLY A 344 -27.15 7.64 -8.19
N TYR A 345 -27.56 6.57 -7.52
CA TYR A 345 -28.92 6.00 -7.59
C TYR A 345 -29.87 6.55 -6.53
N ASN A 346 -29.48 7.57 -5.77
CA ASN A 346 -30.23 8.16 -4.66
C ASN A 346 -30.61 7.11 -3.59
N LEU A 347 -29.67 6.28 -3.20
CA LEU A 347 -29.79 5.32 -2.12
C LEU A 347 -29.32 5.94 -0.78
N ASN A 348 -29.90 5.51 0.31
CA ASN A 348 -29.45 5.87 1.66
C ASN A 348 -28.38 4.87 2.09
N ILE A 349 -27.13 5.32 2.17
CA ILE A 349 -25.98 4.43 2.41
C ILE A 349 -25.48 4.60 3.83
N THR A 350 -25.39 3.50 4.56
CA THR A 350 -24.70 3.39 5.84
C THR A 350 -23.41 2.60 5.60
N VAL A 351 -22.30 3.08 6.15
CA VAL A 351 -21.01 2.39 6.08
C VAL A 351 -20.60 1.97 7.47
N TYR A 352 -20.38 0.67 7.68
CA TYR A 352 -19.86 0.13 8.92
C TYR A 352 -18.48 -0.48 8.71
N ASP A 353 -17.51 -0.04 9.50
CA ASP A 353 -16.16 -0.61 9.53
C ASP A 353 -15.59 -0.54 10.96
N PRO A 354 -15.24 -1.68 11.56
CA PRO A 354 -14.72 -1.71 12.93
C PRO A 354 -13.28 -1.19 13.08
N TRP A 355 -12.55 -1.03 11.97
CA TRP A 355 -11.14 -0.63 11.94
C TRP A 355 -10.91 0.81 11.49
N ALA A 356 -11.78 1.32 10.62
CA ALA A 356 -11.62 2.64 10.03
C ALA A 356 -11.78 3.74 11.10
N ASN A 357 -10.90 4.75 11.05
CA ASN A 357 -11.08 5.96 11.87
C ASN A 357 -12.11 6.89 11.20
N PRO A 358 -13.27 7.16 11.83
CA PRO A 358 -14.34 7.96 11.23
C PRO A 358 -13.93 9.39 10.88
N GLU A 359 -13.07 10.03 11.70
CA GLU A 359 -12.61 11.39 11.45
C GLU A 359 -11.70 11.47 10.22
N VAL A 360 -10.84 10.47 10.04
CA VAL A 360 -9.97 10.37 8.87
C VAL A 360 -10.80 10.14 7.61
N VAL A 361 -11.77 9.21 7.65
CA VAL A 361 -12.66 8.93 6.50
C VAL A 361 -13.48 10.16 6.14
N LYS A 362 -14.04 10.86 7.13
CA LYS A 362 -14.80 12.10 6.91
C LYS A 362 -13.95 13.17 6.25
N ARG A 363 -12.71 13.35 6.71
CA ARG A 363 -11.78 14.36 6.15
C ARG A 363 -11.34 14.03 4.73
N GLU A 364 -11.05 12.75 4.44
CA GLU A 364 -10.45 12.34 3.16
C GLU A 364 -11.50 12.05 2.07
N TYR A 365 -12.67 11.56 2.45
CA TYR A 365 -13.69 11.07 1.50
C TYR A 365 -15.05 11.75 1.62
N GLU A 366 -15.25 12.58 2.65
CA GLU A 366 -16.56 13.19 2.97
C GLU A 366 -17.65 12.14 3.29
N VAL A 367 -17.26 10.93 3.71
CA VAL A 367 -18.14 9.81 4.05
C VAL A 367 -18.22 9.63 5.57
N GLU A 368 -19.42 9.35 6.07
CA GLU A 368 -19.62 8.98 7.47
C GLU A 368 -19.52 7.47 7.63
N VAL A 369 -18.58 7.03 8.48
CA VAL A 369 -18.39 5.63 8.84
C VAL A 369 -18.71 5.46 10.31
N ILE A 370 -19.40 4.37 10.65
CA ILE A 370 -19.70 3.97 12.04
C ILE A 370 -18.84 2.77 12.44
N ASN A 371 -18.40 2.73 13.70
CA ASN A 371 -17.62 1.61 14.24
C ASN A 371 -18.47 0.62 15.07
N GLU A 372 -19.76 0.90 15.23
CA GLU A 372 -20.71 0.00 15.88
C GLU A 372 -21.70 -0.56 14.85
N LEU A 373 -21.95 -1.88 14.90
CA LEU A 373 -22.86 -2.54 13.98
C LEU A 373 -24.29 -1.99 14.17
N PRO A 374 -24.92 -1.46 13.10
CA PRO A 374 -26.25 -0.87 13.21
C PRO A 374 -27.32 -1.93 13.53
N GLN A 375 -28.32 -1.55 14.34
CA GLN A 375 -29.47 -2.42 14.66
C GLN A 375 -30.57 -2.40 13.60
N ALA A 376 -30.45 -1.51 12.62
CA ALA A 376 -31.42 -1.38 11.52
C ALA A 376 -31.36 -2.54 10.53
N ARG A 377 -32.44 -2.72 9.76
CA ARG A 377 -32.49 -3.65 8.64
C ARG A 377 -32.44 -2.91 7.30
N PHE A 378 -31.76 -3.53 6.34
CA PHE A 378 -31.43 -2.92 5.07
C PHE A 378 -32.08 -3.65 3.89
N ASP A 379 -32.31 -2.90 2.81
CA ASP A 379 -32.80 -3.42 1.54
C ASP A 379 -31.70 -4.15 0.76
N ALA A 380 -30.43 -3.74 1.00
CA ALA A 380 -29.26 -4.47 0.53
C ALA A 380 -28.10 -4.36 1.52
N VAL A 381 -27.32 -5.41 1.62
CA VAL A 381 -26.05 -5.46 2.35
C VAL A 381 -24.94 -5.82 1.36
N VAL A 382 -23.86 -5.04 1.34
CA VAL A 382 -22.70 -5.24 0.47
C VAL A 382 -21.47 -5.49 1.33
N LEU A 383 -20.95 -6.71 1.33
CA LEU A 383 -19.66 -6.99 1.94
C LEU A 383 -18.56 -6.54 0.98
N ALA A 384 -17.89 -5.44 1.32
CA ALA A 384 -16.83 -4.86 0.49
C ALA A 384 -15.42 -5.24 0.97
N VAL A 385 -15.22 -5.35 2.30
CA VAL A 385 -13.94 -5.79 2.93
C VAL A 385 -14.26 -6.89 3.94
N ALA A 386 -13.50 -7.98 3.92
CA ALA A 386 -13.77 -9.17 4.73
C ALA A 386 -12.99 -9.15 6.06
N HIS A 387 -13.36 -8.27 6.99
CA HIS A 387 -12.78 -8.26 8.33
C HIS A 387 -13.16 -9.51 9.13
N ASP A 388 -12.23 -10.04 9.92
CA ASP A 388 -12.47 -11.19 10.80
C ASP A 388 -13.62 -10.93 11.80
N ALA A 389 -13.82 -9.68 12.19
CA ALA A 389 -14.93 -9.27 13.05
C ALA A 389 -16.31 -9.60 12.44
N PHE A 390 -16.39 -9.76 11.12
CA PHE A 390 -17.64 -10.08 10.44
C PHE A 390 -18.04 -11.58 10.53
N ASN A 391 -17.12 -12.45 10.95
CA ASN A 391 -17.43 -13.86 11.20
C ASN A 391 -18.51 -14.07 12.29
N CYS A 392 -18.69 -13.09 13.18
CA CYS A 392 -19.67 -13.13 14.26
C CYS A 392 -21.00 -12.44 13.89
N ILE A 393 -21.15 -11.90 12.68
CA ILE A 393 -22.36 -11.21 12.25
C ILE A 393 -23.40 -12.23 11.80
N ASP A 394 -24.60 -12.15 12.39
CA ASP A 394 -25.78 -12.81 11.86
C ASP A 394 -26.38 -11.90 10.75
N GLU A 395 -26.05 -12.20 9.49
CA GLU A 395 -26.47 -11.42 8.33
C GLU A 395 -27.99 -11.29 8.21
N LYS A 396 -28.76 -12.28 8.70
CA LYS A 396 -30.22 -12.27 8.66
C LYS A 396 -30.82 -11.15 9.52
N ARG A 397 -30.10 -10.71 10.56
CA ARG A 397 -30.55 -9.57 11.38
C ARG A 397 -30.40 -8.24 10.68
N LEU A 398 -29.48 -8.15 9.72
CA LEU A 398 -29.23 -6.94 8.92
C LEU A 398 -30.18 -6.83 7.72
N LEU A 399 -30.81 -7.91 7.31
CA LEU A 399 -31.60 -7.98 6.10
C LEU A 399 -33.10 -7.82 6.39
N LYS A 400 -33.81 -7.04 5.57
CA LYS A 400 -35.27 -7.03 5.50
C LYS A 400 -35.76 -8.35 4.90
N GLU A 401 -37.06 -8.63 5.04
CA GLU A 401 -37.67 -9.83 4.45
C GLU A 401 -37.43 -9.93 2.94
N LYS A 402 -37.51 -8.79 2.25
CA LYS A 402 -37.21 -8.66 0.83
C LYS A 402 -35.97 -7.80 0.69
N SER A 403 -34.83 -8.43 0.53
CA SER A 403 -33.50 -7.77 0.52
C SER A 403 -32.52 -8.54 -0.33
N ILE A 404 -31.32 -8.01 -0.52
CA ILE A 404 -30.19 -8.70 -1.15
C ILE A 404 -28.96 -8.67 -0.26
N LEU A 405 -28.14 -9.72 -0.38
CA LEU A 405 -26.78 -9.79 0.16
C LEU A 405 -25.79 -9.98 -1.01
N TYR A 406 -24.90 -9.01 -1.19
CA TYR A 406 -23.86 -9.05 -2.22
C TYR A 406 -22.48 -9.15 -1.58
N ASP A 407 -21.67 -10.11 -2.02
CA ASP A 407 -20.36 -10.40 -1.44
C ASP A 407 -19.25 -10.16 -2.46
N VAL A 408 -18.44 -9.12 -2.25
CA VAL A 408 -17.30 -8.78 -3.12
C VAL A 408 -16.12 -9.72 -2.92
N LYS A 409 -16.02 -10.38 -1.76
CA LYS A 409 -14.83 -11.10 -1.31
C LYS A 409 -14.98 -12.64 -1.33
N GLY A 410 -16.20 -13.15 -1.50
CA GLY A 410 -16.51 -14.58 -1.33
C GLY A 410 -16.29 -15.04 0.12
N PHE A 411 -16.68 -14.18 1.08
CA PHE A 411 -16.55 -14.42 2.51
C PHE A 411 -17.70 -15.26 3.08
N PHE A 412 -18.93 -14.94 2.67
CA PHE A 412 -20.12 -15.67 3.07
C PHE A 412 -20.29 -16.96 2.25
N SER A 413 -21.01 -17.93 2.80
CA SER A 413 -21.33 -19.12 2.03
C SER A 413 -22.24 -18.79 0.84
N LYS A 414 -22.07 -19.53 -0.25
CA LYS A 414 -22.77 -19.29 -1.53
C LYS A 414 -24.29 -19.27 -1.39
N GLU A 415 -24.84 -20.08 -0.49
CA GLU A 415 -26.27 -20.25 -0.26
C GLU A 415 -26.90 -19.02 0.43
N LEU A 416 -26.09 -18.18 1.07
CA LEU A 416 -26.56 -16.99 1.78
C LEU A 416 -26.60 -15.75 0.91
N VAL A 417 -25.81 -15.71 -0.17
CA VAL A 417 -25.63 -14.51 -1.00
C VAL A 417 -26.51 -14.56 -2.24
N ASP A 418 -27.01 -13.40 -2.64
CA ASP A 418 -27.75 -13.21 -3.89
C ASP A 418 -26.84 -12.99 -5.09
N GLY A 419 -25.58 -12.61 -4.84
CA GLY A 419 -24.54 -12.48 -5.83
C GLY A 419 -23.18 -12.25 -5.18
N ARG A 420 -22.15 -12.62 -5.92
CA ARG A 420 -20.76 -12.38 -5.54
C ARG A 420 -19.88 -12.16 -6.80
N LEU A 421 -18.65 -11.59 -6.61
CA LEU A 421 -17.71 -11.48 -7.72
C LEU A 421 -17.15 -12.82 -8.16
#